data_f72e9453418c933a4fd72e6a8dc64e13
#
_entry.id   f72e9453418c933a4fd72e6a8dc64e13
#
_cell.length_a   1.000
_cell.length_b   1.000
_cell.length_c   1.000
_cell.angle_alpha   90.00
_cell.angle_beta   90.00
_cell.angle_gamma   90.00
#
_symmetry.space_group_name_H-M   'P 1'
#
loop_
_entity.id
_entity.type
_entity.pdbx_description
1 polymer ?
#
loop_
_entity_poly.entity_id
_entity_poly.type
_entity_poly.pdbx_seq_one_letter_code
_entity_poly.pdbx_strand_id
1 'polypeptide(L)'
;MLFNSQKGFNLGENHRISVGTQTGFTMPWYTPAVKAATFSYVNSAIDLKKFGKYYIGGYYANETYAGPGNAVGLMAGMEYELSRNKVHLIGDVLTGHNSISAVVLGAVLYLPGKWHVSMGAQIPVPHNHGRNGYGIVFQLTHE
;
A
#
# COMPACT_ATOMS: atom_id res chain seq x y z
N MET A 1 3.23 -5.84 16.95
CA MET A 1 2.04 -6.60 16.52
C MET A 1 1.07 -5.63 15.88
N LEU A 2 0.56 -5.93 14.67
CA LEU A 2 -0.42 -5.10 13.95
C LEU A 2 -1.68 -5.92 13.68
N PHE A 3 -2.83 -5.32 13.87
CA PHE A 3 -4.13 -5.84 13.50
C PHE A 3 -4.63 -5.07 12.29
N ASN A 4 -5.19 -5.77 11.31
CA ASN A 4 -5.75 -5.19 10.11
C ASN A 4 -7.25 -5.49 10.04
N SER A 5 -8.06 -4.47 9.75
CA SER A 5 -9.49 -4.59 9.50
C SER A 5 -9.85 -3.76 8.28
N GLN A 6 -10.59 -4.37 7.35
CA GLN A 6 -11.02 -3.72 6.11
C GLN A 6 -12.45 -4.10 5.77
N LYS A 7 -13.21 -3.12 5.27
CA LYS A 7 -14.54 -3.33 4.69
C LYS A 7 -14.64 -2.68 3.33
N GLY A 8 -15.14 -3.43 2.35
CA GLY A 8 -15.38 -2.95 1.00
C GLY A 8 -16.87 -2.91 0.67
N PHE A 9 -17.25 -1.90 -0.11
CA PHE A 9 -18.62 -1.67 -0.59
C PHE A 9 -18.58 -1.59 -2.12
N ASN A 10 -19.30 -2.49 -2.79
CA ASN A 10 -19.43 -2.45 -4.24
C ASN A 10 -20.50 -1.43 -4.61
N LEU A 11 -20.17 -0.44 -5.43
CA LEU A 11 -21.08 0.57 -5.97
C LEU A 11 -21.56 0.25 -7.38
N GLY A 12 -21.21 -0.92 -7.89
CA GLY A 12 -21.55 -1.43 -9.21
C GLY A 12 -20.64 -2.59 -9.56
N GLU A 13 -20.70 -3.03 -10.83
CA GLU A 13 -19.89 -4.18 -11.28
C GLU A 13 -18.37 -3.92 -11.25
N ASN A 14 -17.98 -2.69 -11.52
CA ASN A 14 -16.57 -2.31 -11.72
C ASN A 14 -16.06 -1.28 -10.71
N HIS A 15 -16.86 -0.87 -9.72
CA HIS A 15 -16.49 0.18 -8.78
C HIS A 15 -16.68 -0.29 -7.35
N ARG A 16 -15.64 -0.09 -6.53
CA ARG A 16 -15.61 -0.47 -5.12
C ARG A 16 -15.01 0.66 -4.29
N ILE A 17 -15.63 0.94 -3.15
CA ILE A 17 -15.03 1.77 -2.09
C ILE A 17 -14.58 0.85 -0.96
N SER A 18 -13.40 1.08 -0.44
CA SER A 18 -12.86 0.33 0.70
C SER A 18 -12.42 1.29 1.79
N VAL A 19 -12.74 0.92 3.02
CA VAL A 19 -12.27 1.60 4.24
C VAL A 19 -11.52 0.58 5.08
N GLY A 20 -10.36 0.94 5.56
CA GLY A 20 -9.57 0.02 6.36
C GLY A 20 -8.72 0.73 7.41
N THR A 21 -8.31 -0.04 8.40
CA THR A 21 -7.41 0.42 9.44
C THR A 21 -6.44 -0.69 9.84
N GLN A 22 -5.21 -0.29 10.08
CA GLN A 22 -4.18 -1.11 10.73
C GLN A 22 -3.82 -0.44 12.04
N THR A 23 -3.96 -1.15 13.13
CA THR A 23 -3.63 -0.65 14.46
C THR A 23 -2.78 -1.67 15.21
N GLY A 24 -1.88 -1.19 16.05
CA GLY A 24 -1.05 -2.06 16.85
C GLY A 24 -0.14 -1.29 17.78
N PHE A 25 0.81 -2.02 18.33
CA PHE A 25 1.75 -1.48 19.31
C PHE A 25 3.18 -1.80 18.92
N THR A 26 4.06 -0.85 19.13
CA THR A 26 5.51 -1.03 19.01
C THR A 26 6.15 -0.85 20.38
N MET A 27 7.15 -1.67 20.67
CA MET A 27 7.99 -1.57 21.86
C MET A 27 9.42 -1.37 21.39
N PRO A 28 9.96 -0.14 21.45
CA PRO A 28 11.36 0.09 21.13
C PRO A 28 12.28 -0.66 22.10
N TRP A 29 13.34 -1.28 21.58
CA TRP A 29 14.27 -2.08 22.38
C TRP A 29 14.99 -1.32 23.51
N TYR A 30 15.06 0.02 23.39
CA TYR A 30 15.79 0.90 24.29
C TYR A 30 14.90 1.74 25.22
N THR A 31 13.57 1.64 25.11
CA THR A 31 12.64 2.30 26.00
C THR A 31 11.48 1.39 26.35
N PRO A 32 11.02 1.31 27.61
CA PRO A 32 9.89 0.49 28.00
C PRO A 32 8.53 1.08 27.55
N ALA A 33 8.52 2.18 26.80
CA ALA A 33 7.30 2.84 26.38
C ALA A 33 6.63 2.11 25.22
N VAL A 34 5.43 1.60 25.46
CA VAL A 34 4.56 1.08 24.40
C VAL A 34 3.94 2.27 23.65
N LYS A 35 4.09 2.29 22.33
CA LYS A 35 3.50 3.31 21.46
C LYS A 35 2.46 2.69 20.55
N ALA A 36 1.29 3.31 20.46
CA ALA A 36 0.26 2.89 19.51
C ALA A 36 0.62 3.36 18.09
N ALA A 37 0.58 2.44 17.14
CA ALA A 37 0.76 2.69 15.71
C ALA A 37 -0.60 2.54 15.01
N THR A 38 -1.00 3.53 14.21
CA THR A 38 -2.29 3.53 13.52
C THR A 38 -2.12 4.04 12.09
N PHE A 39 -2.71 3.30 11.15
CA PHE A 39 -2.88 3.68 9.75
C PHE A 39 -4.32 3.40 9.35
N SER A 40 -5.03 4.41 8.87
CA SER A 40 -6.42 4.29 8.42
C SER A 40 -6.55 4.91 7.04
N TYR A 41 -7.37 4.31 6.19
CA TYR A 41 -7.52 4.75 4.81
C TYR A 41 -8.94 4.60 4.29
N VAL A 42 -9.24 5.39 3.28
CA VAL A 42 -10.38 5.21 2.39
C VAL A 42 -9.88 5.26 0.96
N ASN A 43 -10.28 4.32 0.15
CA ASN A 43 -9.97 4.32 -1.27
C ASN A 43 -11.19 3.96 -2.12
N SER A 44 -11.16 4.44 -3.35
CA SER A 44 -12.09 4.14 -4.42
C SER A 44 -11.31 3.40 -5.52
N ALA A 45 -11.76 2.23 -5.88
CA ALA A 45 -11.14 1.39 -6.90
C ALA A 45 -12.10 1.18 -8.06
N ILE A 46 -11.57 1.25 -9.29
CA ILE A 46 -12.30 1.01 -10.51
C ILE A 46 -11.57 -0.03 -11.37
N ASP A 47 -12.31 -1.00 -11.88
CA ASP A 47 -11.82 -2.01 -12.82
C ASP A 47 -12.27 -1.65 -14.23
N LEU A 48 -11.35 -1.21 -15.05
CA LEU A 48 -11.58 -0.83 -16.46
C LEU A 48 -11.37 -2.01 -17.43
N LYS A 49 -11.41 -3.24 -16.94
CA LYS A 49 -11.25 -4.48 -17.75
C LYS A 49 -9.96 -4.46 -18.58
N LYS A 50 -10.02 -4.00 -19.83
CA LYS A 50 -8.85 -3.95 -20.74
C LYS A 50 -7.76 -2.97 -20.32
N PHE A 51 -8.11 -1.93 -19.57
CA PHE A 51 -7.19 -0.87 -19.18
C PHE A 51 -6.60 -1.04 -17.78
N GLY A 52 -6.99 -2.13 -17.09
CA GLY A 52 -6.48 -2.44 -15.76
C GLY A 52 -7.35 -1.92 -14.64
N LYS A 53 -6.86 -2.10 -13.42
CA LYS A 53 -7.49 -1.63 -12.19
C LYS A 53 -6.76 -0.41 -11.66
N TYR A 54 -7.51 0.56 -11.19
CA TYR A 54 -6.98 1.80 -10.65
C TYR A 54 -7.62 2.06 -9.30
N TYR A 55 -6.86 2.63 -8.38
CA TYR A 55 -7.43 3.13 -7.14
C TYR A 55 -6.86 4.50 -6.79
N ILE A 56 -7.66 5.27 -6.09
CA ILE A 56 -7.28 6.54 -5.49
C ILE A 56 -7.94 6.67 -4.13
N GLY A 57 -7.23 7.26 -3.19
CA GLY A 57 -7.75 7.42 -1.84
C GLY A 57 -6.93 8.38 -1.00
N GLY A 58 -7.30 8.45 0.27
CA GLY A 58 -6.56 9.17 1.27
C GLY A 58 -6.30 8.29 2.48
N TYR A 59 -5.29 8.65 3.24
CA TYR A 59 -4.95 7.97 4.48
C TYR A 59 -4.63 8.93 5.61
N TYR A 60 -4.78 8.43 6.82
CA TYR A 60 -4.25 8.98 8.06
C TYR A 60 -3.31 7.96 8.69
N ALA A 61 -2.13 8.41 9.10
CA ALA A 61 -1.18 7.60 9.85
C ALA A 61 -0.55 8.43 10.97
N ASN A 62 -0.52 7.91 12.19
CA ASN A 62 0.16 8.60 13.26
C ASN A 62 1.69 8.51 13.12
N GLU A 63 2.42 9.37 13.83
CA GLU A 63 3.89 9.42 13.77
C GLU A 63 4.56 8.09 14.13
N THR A 64 3.96 7.31 15.02
CA THR A 64 4.48 5.99 15.39
C THR A 64 4.44 5.00 14.21
N TYR A 65 3.45 5.12 13.33
CA TYR A 65 3.32 4.29 12.12
C TYR A 65 4.11 4.86 10.95
N ALA A 66 3.93 6.14 10.66
CA ALA A 66 4.45 6.79 9.46
C ALA A 66 5.80 7.52 9.64
N GLY A 67 6.32 7.57 10.87
CA GLY A 67 7.47 8.41 11.18
C GLY A 67 7.12 9.91 11.17
N PRO A 68 8.15 10.78 11.31
CA PRO A 68 7.95 12.22 11.28
C PRO A 68 7.43 12.70 9.93
N GLY A 69 6.65 13.79 9.95
CA GLY A 69 6.04 14.40 8.77
C GLY A 69 4.53 14.53 8.90
N ASN A 70 3.84 14.64 7.76
CA ASN A 70 2.39 14.82 7.75
C ASN A 70 1.67 13.50 8.12
N ALA A 71 0.69 13.61 9.00
CA ALA A 71 -0.13 12.46 9.40
C ALA A 71 -1.12 12.03 8.30
N VAL A 72 -1.36 12.87 7.30
CA VAL A 72 -2.31 12.60 6.21
C VAL A 72 -1.60 12.64 4.87
N GLY A 73 -2.09 11.85 3.93
CA GLY A 73 -1.60 11.83 2.56
C GLY A 73 -2.62 11.23 1.60
N LEU A 74 -2.29 11.33 0.33
CA LEU A 74 -3.02 10.67 -0.74
C LEU A 74 -2.35 9.33 -1.06
N MET A 75 -3.15 8.41 -1.53
CA MET A 75 -2.71 7.12 -2.08
C MET A 75 -3.35 6.91 -3.45
N ALA A 76 -2.59 6.40 -4.39
CA ALA A 76 -3.11 5.99 -5.67
C ALA A 76 -2.31 4.79 -6.17
N GLY A 77 -2.93 3.98 -7.01
CA GLY A 77 -2.25 2.86 -7.61
C GLY A 77 -2.95 2.33 -8.83
N MET A 78 -2.22 1.50 -9.54
CA MET A 78 -2.68 0.84 -10.74
C MET A 78 -2.18 -0.59 -10.83
N GLU A 79 -2.99 -1.44 -11.44
CA GLU A 79 -2.63 -2.79 -11.85
C GLU A 79 -3.04 -2.96 -13.31
N TYR A 80 -2.08 -3.20 -14.18
CA TYR A 80 -2.29 -3.41 -15.61
C TYR A 80 -1.90 -4.82 -16.02
N GLU A 81 -2.83 -5.55 -16.63
CA GLU A 81 -2.59 -6.90 -17.12
C GLU A 81 -1.77 -6.86 -18.43
N LEU A 82 -0.47 -7.14 -18.34
CA LEU A 82 0.43 -7.18 -19.50
C LEU A 82 0.28 -8.47 -20.29
N SER A 83 0.10 -9.59 -19.59
CA SER A 83 -0.12 -10.90 -20.19
C SER A 83 -1.19 -11.65 -19.41
N ARG A 84 -2.23 -12.10 -20.12
CA ARG A 84 -3.44 -12.68 -19.54
C ARG A 84 -3.15 -13.73 -18.49
N ASN A 85 -3.57 -13.46 -17.26
CA ASN A 85 -3.40 -14.32 -16.09
C ASN A 85 -1.95 -14.74 -15.78
N LYS A 86 -0.93 -14.00 -16.26
CA LYS A 86 0.47 -14.36 -16.05
C LYS A 86 1.31 -13.23 -15.47
N VAL A 87 1.23 -12.05 -16.06
CA VAL A 87 2.08 -10.92 -15.69
C VAL A 87 1.23 -9.67 -15.60
N HIS A 88 1.23 -9.05 -14.42
CA HIS A 88 0.62 -7.73 -14.22
C HIS A 88 1.69 -6.73 -13.84
N LEU A 89 1.61 -5.52 -14.36
CA LEU A 89 2.40 -4.38 -13.91
C LEU A 89 1.63 -3.69 -12.79
N ILE A 90 2.34 -3.33 -11.74
CA ILE A 90 1.78 -2.62 -10.60
C ILE A 90 2.53 -1.32 -10.37
N GLY A 91 1.79 -0.30 -9.95
CA GLY A 91 2.36 0.98 -9.56
C GLY A 91 1.54 1.57 -8.43
N ASP A 92 2.22 1.97 -7.35
CA ASP A 92 1.61 2.55 -6.17
C ASP A 92 2.32 3.82 -5.76
N VAL A 93 1.59 4.80 -5.29
CA VAL A 93 2.13 6.03 -4.73
C VAL A 93 1.45 6.38 -3.43
N LEU A 94 2.24 6.67 -2.41
CA LEU A 94 1.82 7.29 -1.17
C LEU A 94 2.51 8.64 -1.03
N THR A 95 1.72 9.70 -0.83
CA THR A 95 2.22 11.05 -0.55
C THR A 95 2.20 11.33 0.96
N GLY A 96 2.54 12.54 1.40
CA GLY A 96 2.41 12.97 2.81
C GLY A 96 3.69 13.49 3.44
N HIS A 97 4.84 13.41 2.75
CA HIS A 97 6.13 13.86 3.27
C HIS A 97 6.48 13.23 4.64
N ASN A 98 6.19 11.94 4.80
CA ASN A 98 6.48 11.14 5.98
C ASN A 98 7.28 9.87 5.58
N SER A 99 7.65 9.02 6.54
CA SER A 99 8.53 7.88 6.25
C SER A 99 7.92 6.78 5.38
N ILE A 100 6.59 6.76 5.20
CA ILE A 100 5.92 5.81 4.30
C ILE A 100 5.66 6.38 2.90
N SER A 101 5.98 7.66 2.67
CA SER A 101 5.78 8.32 1.37
C SER A 101 6.76 7.77 0.35
N ALA A 102 6.25 7.07 -0.64
CA ALA A 102 7.05 6.39 -1.66
C ALA A 102 6.25 6.16 -2.95
N VAL A 103 6.97 5.97 -4.03
CA VAL A 103 6.46 5.36 -5.26
C VAL A 103 7.00 3.94 -5.34
N VAL A 104 6.14 2.97 -5.60
CA VAL A 104 6.54 1.58 -5.86
C VAL A 104 6.13 1.22 -7.29
N LEU A 105 7.07 0.74 -8.07
CA LEU A 105 6.83 0.24 -9.43
C LEU A 105 7.29 -1.21 -9.50
N GLY A 106 6.44 -2.08 -10.01
CA GLY A 106 6.74 -3.50 -9.98
C GLY A 106 5.90 -4.35 -10.94
N ALA A 107 6.04 -5.64 -10.77
CA ALA A 107 5.27 -6.64 -11.49
C ALA A 107 4.84 -7.77 -10.55
N VAL A 108 3.69 -8.36 -10.87
CA VAL A 108 3.18 -9.58 -10.26
C VAL A 108 3.21 -10.69 -11.29
N LEU A 109 3.80 -11.80 -10.91
CA LEU A 109 3.83 -13.04 -11.69
C LEU A 109 2.87 -14.04 -11.07
N TYR A 110 1.87 -14.45 -11.83
CA TYR A 110 0.91 -15.49 -11.45
C TYR A 110 1.45 -16.85 -11.88
N LEU A 111 1.72 -17.70 -10.89
CA LEU A 111 2.28 -19.03 -11.08
C LEU A 111 1.18 -20.12 -10.94
N PRO A 112 1.40 -21.32 -11.47
CA PRO A 112 0.51 -22.46 -11.23
C PRO A 112 0.32 -22.73 -9.74
N GLY A 113 -0.85 -23.25 -9.35
CA GLY A 113 -1.13 -23.60 -7.95
C GLY A 113 -1.47 -22.42 -7.06
N LYS A 114 -2.00 -21.32 -7.64
CA LYS A 114 -2.42 -20.13 -6.88
C LYS A 114 -1.29 -19.36 -6.18
N TRP A 115 -0.07 -19.49 -6.65
CA TRP A 115 1.07 -18.73 -6.16
C TRP A 115 1.24 -17.44 -6.94
N HIS A 116 1.55 -16.36 -6.24
CA HIS A 116 1.87 -15.06 -6.84
C HIS A 116 3.22 -14.59 -6.32
N VAL A 117 4.08 -14.12 -7.22
CA VAL A 117 5.35 -13.47 -6.88
C VAL A 117 5.24 -12.01 -7.30
N SER A 118 5.35 -11.11 -6.34
CA SER A 118 5.41 -9.68 -6.59
C SER A 118 6.82 -9.17 -6.36
N MET A 119 7.32 -8.39 -7.30
CA MET A 119 8.62 -7.72 -7.20
C MET A 119 8.48 -6.28 -7.62
N GLY A 120 9.12 -5.36 -6.90
CA GLY A 120 9.07 -3.94 -7.24
C GLY A 120 10.25 -3.16 -6.69
N ALA A 121 10.45 -1.98 -7.27
CA ALA A 121 11.38 -0.98 -6.79
C ALA A 121 10.62 0.10 -6.01
N GLN A 122 11.09 0.40 -4.81
CA GLN A 122 10.61 1.52 -4.03
C GLN A 122 11.50 2.74 -4.26
N ILE A 123 10.87 3.85 -4.60
CA ILE A 123 11.52 5.13 -4.86
C ILE A 123 10.98 6.12 -3.82
N PRO A 124 11.82 6.73 -2.98
CA PRO A 124 11.36 7.72 -2.00
C PRO A 124 10.84 8.97 -2.69
N VAL A 125 9.77 9.56 -2.14
CA VAL A 125 9.28 10.85 -2.61
C VAL A 125 10.28 11.95 -2.18
N PRO A 126 10.68 12.87 -3.07
CA PRO A 126 11.55 14.00 -2.72
C PRO A 126 11.00 14.80 -1.53
N HIS A 127 11.90 15.35 -0.69
CA HIS A 127 11.59 16.11 0.53
C HIS A 127 10.93 15.28 1.64
N ASN A 128 11.13 13.98 1.62
CA ASN A 128 10.70 13.12 2.72
C ASN A 128 11.62 13.36 3.94
N HIS A 129 11.04 13.77 5.07
CA HIS A 129 11.76 13.93 6.35
C HIS A 129 12.07 12.59 7.03
N GLY A 130 11.58 11.48 6.48
CA GLY A 130 11.88 10.13 6.94
C GLY A 130 13.13 9.54 6.32
N ARG A 131 13.61 8.43 6.90
CA ARG A 131 14.75 7.65 6.39
C ARG A 131 14.35 6.69 5.27
N ASN A 132 13.32 7.01 4.47
CA ASN A 132 12.98 6.18 3.32
C ASN A 132 14.07 6.27 2.27
N GLY A 133 14.74 5.15 2.05
CA GLY A 133 15.69 4.95 0.97
C GLY A 133 15.06 4.26 -0.24
N TYR A 134 15.85 4.12 -1.28
CA TYR A 134 15.56 3.18 -2.37
C TYR A 134 15.50 1.77 -1.80
N GLY A 135 14.56 0.98 -2.26
CA GLY A 135 14.37 -0.38 -1.79
C GLY A 135 13.87 -1.32 -2.88
N ILE A 136 13.97 -2.61 -2.59
CA ILE A 136 13.36 -3.66 -3.39
C ILE A 136 12.25 -4.27 -2.53
N VAL A 137 11.06 -4.38 -3.11
CA VAL A 137 9.93 -5.09 -2.52
C VAL A 137 9.84 -6.47 -3.15
N PHE A 138 9.75 -7.50 -2.34
CA PHE A 138 9.52 -8.86 -2.78
C PHE A 138 8.46 -9.48 -1.89
N GLN A 139 7.46 -10.11 -2.51
CA GLN A 139 6.38 -10.79 -1.81
C GLN A 139 6.02 -12.09 -2.51
N LEU A 140 5.88 -13.16 -1.75
CA LEU A 140 5.33 -14.43 -2.19
C LEU A 140 3.99 -14.64 -1.49
N THR A 141 2.94 -14.87 -2.27
CA THR A 141 1.56 -15.06 -1.76
C THR A 141 0.99 -16.35 -2.31
N HIS A 142 0.17 -17.03 -1.52
CA HIS A 142 -0.63 -18.18 -1.91
C HIS A 142 -2.10 -17.91 -1.56
N GLU A 143 -3.03 -18.11 -2.52
CA GLU A 143 -4.48 -17.95 -2.37
C GLU A 143 -5.21 -19.28 -2.16
#